data_ffc71bcd2371823fb22107e4020f05df
#
_entry.id   ffc71bcd2371823fb22107e4020f05df
#
_cell.length_a   1.000
_cell.length_b   1.000
_cell.length_c   1.000
_cell.angle_alpha   90.00
_cell.angle_beta   90.00
_cell.angle_gamma   90.00
#
_symmetry.space_group_name_H-M   'P 1'
#
loop_
_entity.id
_entity.type
_entity.pdbx_description
1 polymer ?
#
loop_
_entity_poly.entity_id
_entity_poly.type
_entity_poly.pdbx_seq_one_letter_code
_entity_poly.pdbx_strand_id
1 'polypeptide(L)'
;MRRTLLVALLGVLACSRTSAPVYIGVAGPWKEAFGRMNKQGIDLALAEINARGGVRGRPLRLVERDDDGIGSRAAAIAGEFVANRSIVAVVGHVTSGAMMAAAPVYQQGLAAIATTASSPDLSGISEWAFRVITSDSANGIDMARFATARGFRRVAILYENDAYGRGLAESFRNGYNGQVVAMDPIPSDGSSLEPYVSYLRVRAPDLVFVAGTDASGKTFLREARRQALNAAYMGGDGWTPLALDTALAEGAFVGAPFSAEDPRGEAQRFVRAYRDRYHEDPDGNAALAYDATMLLASAIEHVGPSRSAIREWLADLAFSEPHAGVTGLIAFRPSGDVIGRGIVMTRVRGGSLVVERGGAGS
;
A
#
# COMPACT_ATOMS: atom_id res chain seq x y z
N MET A 1 -2.28 -77.30 25.96
CA MET A 1 -2.41 -75.99 26.63
C MET A 1 -1.82 -74.89 25.73
N ARG A 2 -2.65 -74.21 24.97
CA ARG A 2 -2.26 -73.07 24.12
C ARG A 2 -2.64 -71.78 24.85
N ARG A 3 -1.65 -70.95 25.21
CA ARG A 3 -1.84 -69.61 25.80
C ARG A 3 -1.93 -68.60 24.67
N THR A 4 -3.13 -68.01 24.49
CA THR A 4 -3.43 -66.93 23.57
C THR A 4 -3.04 -65.60 24.27
N LEU A 5 -2.02 -64.92 23.71
CA LEU A 5 -1.62 -63.59 24.15
C LEU A 5 -2.53 -62.54 23.47
N LEU A 6 -3.34 -61.86 24.27
CA LEU A 6 -4.13 -60.73 23.82
C LEU A 6 -3.26 -59.47 23.91
N VAL A 7 -2.84 -58.89 22.74
CA VAL A 7 -2.18 -57.60 22.67
C VAL A 7 -3.25 -56.52 22.59
N ALA A 8 -3.43 -55.78 23.67
CA ALA A 8 -4.28 -54.61 23.68
C ALA A 8 -3.60 -53.42 23.03
N LEU A 9 -4.06 -53.04 21.83
CA LEU A 9 -3.59 -51.85 21.11
C LEU A 9 -4.28 -50.62 21.76
N LEU A 10 -3.59 -49.91 22.65
CA LEU A 10 -4.02 -48.58 23.14
C LEU A 10 -3.81 -47.56 22.03
N GLY A 11 -4.90 -47.25 21.31
CA GLY A 11 -4.97 -46.11 20.40
C GLY A 11 -4.92 -44.82 21.19
N VAL A 12 -3.79 -44.14 21.13
CA VAL A 12 -3.66 -42.75 21.61
C VAL A 12 -4.44 -41.84 20.66
N LEU A 13 -5.69 -41.57 21.01
CA LEU A 13 -6.46 -40.45 20.42
C LEU A 13 -5.79 -39.15 20.85
N ALA A 14 -4.84 -38.66 20.05
CA ALA A 14 -4.36 -37.30 20.12
C ALA A 14 -5.53 -36.39 19.75
N CYS A 15 -6.33 -35.97 20.74
CA CYS A 15 -7.21 -34.81 20.60
C CYS A 15 -6.33 -33.60 20.28
N SER A 16 -6.16 -33.27 18.98
CA SER A 16 -5.66 -31.97 18.57
C SER A 16 -6.64 -30.93 19.08
N ARG A 17 -6.38 -30.38 20.27
CA ARG A 17 -7.06 -29.17 20.71
C ARG A 17 -6.69 -28.08 19.68
N THR A 18 -7.59 -27.81 18.74
CA THR A 18 -7.47 -26.63 17.87
C THR A 18 -7.46 -25.41 18.79
N SER A 19 -6.29 -24.82 18.96
CA SER A 19 -6.13 -23.60 19.76
C SER A 19 -7.03 -22.52 19.18
N ALA A 20 -7.72 -21.74 20.04
CA ALA A 20 -8.60 -20.67 19.60
C ALA A 20 -7.84 -19.70 18.66
N PRO A 21 -8.44 -19.28 17.54
CA PRO A 21 -7.78 -18.42 16.56
C PRO A 21 -7.37 -17.07 17.15
N VAL A 22 -6.39 -16.42 16.51
CA VAL A 22 -6.05 -15.02 16.75
C VAL A 22 -6.75 -14.20 15.67
N TYR A 23 -7.35 -13.07 16.03
CA TYR A 23 -8.08 -12.22 15.10
C TYR A 23 -7.33 -10.90 14.89
N ILE A 24 -7.21 -10.48 13.61
CA ILE A 24 -6.81 -9.12 13.23
C ILE A 24 -7.95 -8.47 12.44
N GLY A 25 -8.11 -7.15 12.61
CA GLY A 25 -9.00 -6.37 11.76
C GLY A 25 -8.34 -6.08 10.43
N VAL A 26 -9.13 -6.02 9.34
CA VAL A 26 -8.68 -5.53 8.04
C VAL A 26 -9.73 -4.59 7.45
N ALA A 27 -9.32 -3.41 6.99
CA ALA A 27 -10.23 -2.41 6.46
C ALA A 27 -9.65 -1.68 5.25
N GLY A 28 -10.50 -1.49 4.23
CA GLY A 28 -10.14 -0.79 2.99
C GLY A 28 -11.28 -0.78 1.99
N PRO A 29 -11.14 -0.05 0.86
CA PRO A 29 -12.15 0.04 -0.20
C PRO A 29 -12.02 -1.13 -1.19
N TRP A 30 -12.55 -2.29 -0.84
CA TRP A 30 -12.31 -3.55 -1.54
C TRP A 30 -12.86 -3.60 -2.97
N LYS A 31 -13.74 -2.68 -3.35
CA LYS A 31 -14.32 -2.57 -4.69
C LYS A 31 -13.40 -1.82 -5.67
N GLU A 32 -12.55 -0.96 -5.15
CA GLU A 32 -11.56 -0.22 -5.94
C GLU A 32 -10.43 -1.14 -6.42
N ALA A 33 -9.82 -0.83 -7.56
CA ALA A 33 -8.76 -1.67 -8.12
C ALA A 33 -7.57 -1.81 -7.16
N PHE A 34 -7.08 -0.70 -6.61
CA PHE A 34 -6.00 -0.71 -5.61
C PHE A 34 -6.41 -1.39 -4.31
N GLY A 35 -7.68 -1.25 -3.87
CA GLY A 35 -8.22 -1.94 -2.70
C GLY A 35 -8.26 -3.45 -2.91
N ARG A 36 -8.70 -3.92 -4.07
CA ARG A 36 -8.69 -5.34 -4.44
C ARG A 36 -7.26 -5.91 -4.41
N MET A 37 -6.27 -5.21 -4.94
CA MET A 37 -4.87 -5.64 -4.92
C MET A 37 -4.30 -5.68 -3.50
N ASN A 38 -4.64 -4.70 -2.64
CA ASN A 38 -4.35 -4.76 -1.20
C ASN A 38 -4.92 -6.03 -0.57
N LYS A 39 -6.21 -6.34 -0.83
CA LYS A 39 -6.88 -7.53 -0.29
C LYS A 39 -6.20 -8.83 -0.75
N GLN A 40 -5.79 -8.91 -1.99
CA GLN A 40 -5.06 -10.06 -2.53
C GLN A 40 -3.72 -10.27 -1.79
N GLY A 41 -2.98 -9.19 -1.48
CA GLY A 41 -1.76 -9.26 -0.69
C GLY A 41 -2.02 -9.79 0.72
N ILE A 42 -3.06 -9.29 1.40
CA ILE A 42 -3.49 -9.76 2.72
C ILE A 42 -3.85 -11.25 2.68
N ASP A 43 -4.64 -11.67 1.69
CA ASP A 43 -5.13 -13.05 1.56
C ASP A 43 -4.00 -14.04 1.25
N LEU A 44 -3.01 -13.63 0.46
CA LEU A 44 -1.83 -14.44 0.21
C LEU A 44 -1.01 -14.63 1.48
N ALA A 45 -0.72 -13.55 2.21
CA ALA A 45 -0.01 -13.61 3.49
C ALA A 45 -0.75 -14.48 4.50
N LEU A 46 -2.07 -14.30 4.65
CA LEU A 46 -2.90 -15.11 5.53
C LEU A 46 -2.83 -16.61 5.20
N ALA A 47 -2.89 -16.95 3.91
CA ALA A 47 -2.80 -18.32 3.46
C ALA A 47 -1.44 -18.95 3.82
N GLU A 48 -0.34 -18.22 3.58
CA GLU A 48 1.01 -18.68 3.92
C GLU A 48 1.24 -18.81 5.43
N ILE A 49 0.76 -17.84 6.23
CA ILE A 49 0.85 -17.89 7.69
C ILE A 49 0.14 -19.14 8.21
N ASN A 50 -1.10 -19.39 7.77
CA ASN A 50 -1.89 -20.52 8.24
C ASN A 50 -1.36 -21.86 7.72
N ALA A 51 -0.78 -21.92 6.52
CA ALA A 51 -0.14 -23.12 6.00
C ALA A 51 1.10 -23.56 6.83
N ARG A 52 1.77 -22.58 7.49
CA ARG A 52 2.88 -22.82 8.42
C ARG A 52 2.43 -23.12 9.87
N GLY A 53 1.13 -23.28 10.10
CA GLY A 53 0.58 -23.59 11.43
C GLY A 53 0.00 -22.39 12.19
N GLY A 54 -0.14 -21.24 11.52
CA GLY A 54 -0.66 -19.98 12.08
C GLY A 54 0.38 -19.22 12.90
N VAL A 55 -0.07 -18.45 13.88
CA VAL A 55 0.75 -17.68 14.81
C VAL A 55 0.73 -18.34 16.19
N ARG A 56 1.91 -18.68 16.73
CA ARG A 56 2.04 -19.44 18.01
C ARG A 56 1.19 -20.73 18.02
N GLY A 57 1.12 -21.44 16.89
CA GLY A 57 0.31 -22.64 16.73
C GLY A 57 -1.21 -22.40 16.71
N ARG A 58 -1.66 -21.18 16.47
CA ARG A 58 -3.07 -20.77 16.44
C ARG A 58 -3.39 -20.21 15.05
N PRO A 59 -4.52 -20.60 14.42
CA PRO A 59 -4.92 -20.02 13.15
C PRO A 59 -5.09 -18.49 13.25
N LEU A 60 -4.56 -17.75 12.28
CA LEU A 60 -4.87 -16.33 12.10
C LEU A 60 -6.19 -16.18 11.35
N ARG A 61 -7.05 -15.28 11.77
CA ARG A 61 -8.35 -14.99 11.17
C ARG A 61 -8.53 -13.50 10.98
N LEU A 62 -9.23 -13.12 9.90
CA LEU A 62 -9.53 -11.73 9.57
C LEU A 62 -10.95 -11.37 10.03
N VAL A 63 -11.10 -10.16 10.58
CA VAL A 63 -12.38 -9.45 10.71
C VAL A 63 -12.38 -8.34 9.68
N GLU A 64 -13.08 -8.57 8.56
CA GLU A 64 -13.02 -7.72 7.37
C GLU A 64 -14.13 -6.66 7.39
N ARG A 65 -13.78 -5.43 6.98
CA ARG A 65 -14.72 -4.32 6.76
C ARG A 65 -14.36 -3.56 5.50
N ASP A 66 -15.39 -3.15 4.76
CA ASP A 66 -15.25 -2.26 3.61
C ASP A 66 -15.56 -0.83 4.06
N ASP A 67 -14.56 0.05 4.00
CA ASP A 67 -14.70 1.45 4.36
C ASP A 67 -15.09 2.34 3.14
N ASP A 68 -15.16 1.75 1.94
CA ASP A 68 -15.37 2.44 0.65
C ASP A 68 -14.45 3.68 0.46
N GLY A 69 -13.30 3.75 1.16
CA GLY A 69 -12.41 4.92 1.19
C GLY A 69 -12.98 6.15 1.93
N ILE A 70 -14.10 6.00 2.63
CA ILE A 70 -14.84 7.10 3.28
C ILE A 70 -14.37 7.25 4.74
N GLY A 71 -13.80 8.42 5.09
CA GLY A 71 -13.24 8.68 6.41
C GLY A 71 -14.22 8.47 7.57
N SER A 72 -15.48 8.91 7.47
CA SER A 72 -16.48 8.70 8.52
C SER A 72 -16.80 7.22 8.74
N ARG A 73 -16.82 6.43 7.68
CA ARG A 73 -17.00 4.97 7.77
C ARG A 73 -15.78 4.31 8.37
N ALA A 74 -14.59 4.72 7.97
CA ALA A 74 -13.33 4.23 8.54
C ALA A 74 -13.23 4.48 10.04
N ALA A 75 -13.62 5.68 10.52
CA ALA A 75 -13.67 5.99 11.94
C ALA A 75 -14.69 5.10 12.71
N ALA A 76 -15.85 4.84 12.12
CA ALA A 76 -16.86 3.93 12.71
C ALA A 76 -16.33 2.50 12.80
N ILE A 77 -15.70 1.98 11.74
CA ILE A 77 -15.06 0.65 11.70
C ILE A 77 -13.93 0.57 12.74
N ALA A 78 -13.12 1.61 12.88
CA ALA A 78 -12.09 1.66 13.92
C ALA A 78 -12.70 1.54 15.32
N GLY A 79 -13.83 2.20 15.57
CA GLY A 79 -14.60 2.06 16.83
C GLY A 79 -15.07 0.62 17.07
N GLU A 80 -15.61 -0.05 16.05
CA GLU A 80 -15.99 -1.46 16.13
C GLU A 80 -14.79 -2.36 16.48
N PHE A 81 -13.65 -2.14 15.81
CA PHE A 81 -12.43 -2.93 16.03
C PHE A 81 -11.85 -2.71 17.43
N VAL A 82 -11.83 -1.46 17.92
CA VAL A 82 -11.37 -1.14 19.29
C VAL A 82 -12.27 -1.80 20.33
N ALA A 83 -13.59 -1.75 20.15
CA ALA A 83 -14.56 -2.34 21.06
C ALA A 83 -14.47 -3.88 21.08
N ASN A 84 -14.13 -4.52 19.96
CA ASN A 84 -13.98 -5.97 19.87
C ASN A 84 -12.63 -6.43 20.45
N ARG A 85 -12.61 -6.86 21.70
CA ARG A 85 -11.39 -7.28 22.41
C ARG A 85 -10.69 -8.51 21.84
N SER A 86 -11.33 -9.27 20.95
CA SER A 86 -10.68 -10.40 20.27
C SER A 86 -9.73 -9.94 19.15
N ILE A 87 -9.92 -8.73 18.59
CA ILE A 87 -9.05 -8.15 17.58
C ILE A 87 -7.80 -7.58 18.27
N VAL A 88 -6.63 -8.04 17.87
CA VAL A 88 -5.37 -7.68 18.54
C VAL A 88 -4.56 -6.59 17.81
N ALA A 89 -4.77 -6.43 16.50
CA ALA A 89 -4.17 -5.38 15.66
C ALA A 89 -4.97 -5.24 14.37
N VAL A 90 -4.64 -4.23 13.54
CA VAL A 90 -5.34 -3.93 12.27
C VAL A 90 -4.34 -3.78 11.13
N VAL A 91 -4.65 -4.32 9.95
CA VAL A 91 -4.07 -3.97 8.65
C VAL A 91 -5.05 -3.05 7.93
N GLY A 92 -4.64 -1.85 7.59
CA GLY A 92 -5.47 -0.79 7.03
C GLY A 92 -5.41 0.47 7.93
N HIS A 93 -6.09 1.53 7.55
CA HIS A 93 -6.88 1.69 6.32
C HIS A 93 -5.99 1.96 5.11
N VAL A 94 -6.52 1.73 3.92
CA VAL A 94 -5.75 1.77 2.67
C VAL A 94 -5.55 3.20 2.17
N THR A 95 -6.57 4.07 2.24
CA THR A 95 -6.49 5.45 1.76
C THR A 95 -6.08 6.41 2.87
N SER A 96 -5.40 7.51 2.50
CA SER A 96 -4.94 8.53 3.45
C SER A 96 -6.10 9.15 4.23
N GLY A 97 -7.19 9.54 3.57
CA GLY A 97 -8.36 10.11 4.23
C GLY A 97 -9.03 9.16 5.23
N ALA A 98 -9.14 7.86 4.88
CA ALA A 98 -9.69 6.85 5.77
C ALA A 98 -8.79 6.63 6.99
N MET A 99 -7.46 6.51 6.77
CA MET A 99 -6.51 6.30 7.87
C MET A 99 -6.44 7.52 8.79
N MET A 100 -6.46 8.75 8.26
CA MET A 100 -6.49 9.98 9.06
C MET A 100 -7.71 10.05 9.97
N ALA A 101 -8.88 9.61 9.50
CA ALA A 101 -10.10 9.58 10.30
C ALA A 101 -10.10 8.45 11.35
N ALA A 102 -9.48 7.32 11.06
CA ALA A 102 -9.43 6.14 11.93
C ALA A 102 -8.33 6.22 13.00
N ALA A 103 -7.17 6.81 12.71
CA ALA A 103 -6.00 6.83 13.59
C ALA A 103 -6.27 7.41 14.99
N PRO A 104 -7.02 8.51 15.18
CA PRO A 104 -7.38 9.01 16.50
C PRO A 104 -8.22 8.01 17.32
N VAL A 105 -9.03 7.17 16.65
CA VAL A 105 -9.83 6.14 17.33
C VAL A 105 -8.95 4.99 17.79
N TYR A 106 -7.98 4.58 16.97
CA TYR A 106 -7.02 3.52 17.32
C TYR A 106 -6.11 3.88 18.50
N GLN A 107 -5.94 5.17 18.80
CA GLN A 107 -5.21 5.64 19.99
C GLN A 107 -5.82 5.12 21.31
N GLN A 108 -7.03 4.60 21.28
CA GLN A 108 -7.64 3.92 22.43
C GLN A 108 -7.05 2.52 22.72
N GLY A 109 -5.95 2.14 22.07
CA GLY A 109 -5.19 0.94 22.39
C GLY A 109 -5.30 -0.19 21.38
N LEU A 110 -5.30 0.11 20.07
CA LEU A 110 -5.27 -0.90 19.01
C LEU A 110 -4.29 -0.46 17.91
N ALA A 111 -3.18 -1.17 17.75
CA ALA A 111 -2.21 -0.85 16.72
C ALA A 111 -2.79 -1.10 15.31
N ALA A 112 -2.61 -0.13 14.40
CA ALA A 112 -3.02 -0.22 13.01
C ALA A 112 -1.84 0.07 12.08
N ILE A 113 -1.67 -0.75 11.05
CA ILE A 113 -0.65 -0.59 10.02
C ILE A 113 -1.34 -0.25 8.70
N ALA A 114 -1.26 1.03 8.31
CA ALA A 114 -1.69 1.46 7.00
C ALA A 114 -0.78 0.87 5.92
N THR A 115 -1.39 0.39 4.83
CA THR A 115 -0.66 -0.24 3.73
C THR A 115 -0.17 0.79 2.72
N THR A 116 -1.07 1.61 2.19
CA THR A 116 -0.79 2.57 1.12
C THR A 116 -1.23 4.01 1.43
N ALA A 117 -1.67 4.30 2.66
CA ALA A 117 -1.97 5.66 3.09
C ALA A 117 -0.67 6.46 3.28
N SER A 118 -0.34 7.33 2.34
CA SER A 118 0.98 7.96 2.18
C SER A 118 1.01 9.46 2.52
N SER A 119 -0.15 10.11 2.76
CA SER A 119 -0.20 11.55 3.06
C SER A 119 0.82 11.98 4.13
N PRO A 120 1.54 13.10 3.95
CA PRO A 120 2.41 13.66 4.97
C PRO A 120 1.74 13.91 6.33
N ASP A 121 0.44 14.23 6.32
CA ASP A 121 -0.33 14.56 7.51
C ASP A 121 -0.56 13.35 8.45
N LEU A 122 -0.23 12.13 7.99
CA LEU A 122 -0.27 10.93 8.83
C LEU A 122 0.93 10.80 9.76
N SER A 123 2.03 11.51 9.49
CA SER A 123 3.25 11.43 10.32
C SER A 123 2.99 11.93 11.74
N GLY A 124 3.05 11.03 12.71
CA GLY A 124 2.85 11.37 14.14
C GLY A 124 1.40 11.58 14.56
N ILE A 125 0.42 11.23 13.73
CA ILE A 125 -1.00 11.42 14.03
C ILE A 125 -1.47 10.61 15.26
N SER A 126 -0.85 9.46 15.51
CA SER A 126 -1.13 8.59 16.66
C SER A 126 0.05 7.66 16.92
N GLU A 127 0.36 7.41 18.18
CA GLU A 127 1.37 6.42 18.60
C GLU A 127 0.96 4.98 18.28
N TRP A 128 -0.30 4.74 17.90
CA TRP A 128 -0.86 3.44 17.54
C TRP A 128 -1.02 3.26 16.03
N ALA A 129 -0.64 4.28 15.25
CA ALA A 129 -0.71 4.28 13.80
C ALA A 129 0.69 4.14 13.19
N PHE A 130 0.86 3.12 12.36
CA PHE A 130 2.08 2.85 11.60
C PHE A 130 1.75 2.80 10.11
N ARG A 131 2.74 2.96 9.25
CA ARG A 131 2.58 2.74 7.81
C ARG A 131 3.79 2.09 7.19
N VAL A 132 3.56 1.12 6.31
CA VAL A 132 4.63 0.42 5.58
C VAL A 132 5.00 1.09 4.26
N ILE A 133 4.23 2.08 3.81
CA ILE A 133 4.54 2.93 2.66
C ILE A 133 5.34 4.16 3.09
N THR A 134 6.24 4.62 2.23
CA THR A 134 6.97 5.89 2.41
C THR A 134 6.00 7.08 2.33
N SER A 135 6.27 8.12 3.14
CA SER A 135 5.51 9.37 3.07
C SER A 135 5.65 10.07 1.72
N ASP A 136 4.56 10.65 1.25
CA ASP A 136 4.56 11.48 0.05
C ASP A 136 5.45 12.71 0.16
N SER A 137 5.81 13.12 1.38
CA SER A 137 6.85 14.14 1.57
C SER A 137 8.21 13.76 0.95
N ALA A 138 8.52 12.46 0.88
CA ALA A 138 9.71 11.96 0.19
C ALA A 138 9.40 11.54 -1.25
N ASN A 139 8.28 10.81 -1.46
CA ASN A 139 7.90 10.31 -2.79
C ASN A 139 7.75 11.44 -3.81
N GLY A 140 7.04 12.53 -3.47
CA GLY A 140 6.85 13.67 -4.36
C GLY A 140 8.17 14.35 -4.75
N ILE A 141 9.10 14.48 -3.79
CA ILE A 141 10.44 15.03 -4.05
C ILE A 141 11.25 14.12 -4.99
N ASP A 142 11.21 12.81 -4.79
CA ASP A 142 11.95 11.87 -5.63
C ASP A 142 11.39 11.84 -7.06
N MET A 143 10.07 11.90 -7.22
CA MET A 143 9.42 12.03 -8.53
C MET A 143 9.77 13.35 -9.21
N ALA A 144 9.82 14.45 -8.49
CA ALA A 144 10.23 15.76 -9.01
C ALA A 144 11.69 15.77 -9.45
N ARG A 145 12.59 15.13 -8.68
CA ARG A 145 14.00 14.93 -9.07
C ARG A 145 14.12 14.10 -10.34
N PHE A 146 13.35 13.03 -10.46
CA PHE A 146 13.29 12.23 -11.68
C PHE A 146 12.83 13.06 -12.87
N ALA A 147 11.76 13.85 -12.73
CA ALA A 147 11.28 14.74 -13.78
C ALA A 147 12.35 15.75 -14.23
N THR A 148 13.06 16.35 -13.28
CA THR A 148 14.18 17.27 -13.55
C THR A 148 15.33 16.57 -14.28
N ALA A 149 15.71 15.38 -13.82
CA ALA A 149 16.80 14.58 -14.42
C ALA A 149 16.47 14.12 -15.86
N ARG A 150 15.18 13.90 -16.17
CA ARG A 150 14.69 13.59 -17.53
C ARG A 150 14.62 14.81 -18.44
N GLY A 151 14.91 15.99 -17.92
CA GLY A 151 14.94 17.24 -18.69
C GLY A 151 13.57 17.89 -18.89
N PHE A 152 12.55 17.46 -18.18
CA PHE A 152 11.27 18.16 -18.16
C PHE A 152 11.44 19.54 -17.53
N ARG A 153 10.96 20.57 -18.20
CA ARG A 153 11.18 21.97 -17.79
C ARG A 153 9.90 22.71 -17.48
N ARG A 154 8.78 22.25 -18.02
CA ARG A 154 7.45 22.88 -17.92
C ARG A 154 6.45 21.83 -17.46
N VAL A 155 6.19 21.78 -16.16
CA VAL A 155 5.29 20.76 -15.58
C VAL A 155 3.94 21.38 -15.23
N ALA A 156 2.86 20.70 -15.61
CA ALA A 156 1.55 20.92 -15.04
C ALA A 156 1.28 19.87 -13.96
N ILE A 157 0.67 20.27 -12.87
CA ILE A 157 0.27 19.42 -11.74
C ILE A 157 -1.25 19.43 -11.65
N LEU A 158 -1.86 18.26 -11.73
CA LEU A 158 -3.27 18.04 -11.41
C LEU A 158 -3.35 17.14 -10.19
N TYR A 159 -4.28 17.39 -9.28
CA TYR A 159 -4.38 16.56 -8.07
C TYR A 159 -5.81 16.37 -7.58
N GLU A 160 -6.14 15.17 -7.11
CA GLU A 160 -7.38 14.95 -6.38
C GLU A 160 -7.41 15.81 -5.12
N ASN A 161 -8.54 16.49 -4.90
CA ASN A 161 -8.66 17.44 -3.77
C ASN A 161 -8.93 16.72 -2.44
N ASP A 162 -8.07 15.78 -2.10
CA ASP A 162 -8.10 15.03 -0.86
C ASP A 162 -6.73 15.04 -0.14
N ALA A 163 -6.60 14.29 0.94
CA ALA A 163 -5.37 14.24 1.73
C ALA A 163 -4.19 13.61 0.97
N TYR A 164 -4.45 12.62 0.11
CA TYR A 164 -3.42 11.98 -0.72
C TYR A 164 -2.97 12.90 -1.84
N GLY A 165 -3.90 13.32 -2.70
CA GLY A 165 -3.58 14.09 -3.89
C GLY A 165 -2.88 15.42 -3.57
N ARG A 166 -3.39 16.18 -2.57
CA ARG A 166 -2.76 17.43 -2.13
C ARG A 166 -1.35 17.22 -1.60
N GLY A 167 -1.17 16.26 -0.69
CA GLY A 167 0.12 15.99 -0.05
C GLY A 167 1.21 15.62 -1.07
N LEU A 168 0.88 14.74 -2.01
CA LEU A 168 1.78 14.32 -3.07
C LEU A 168 2.10 15.46 -4.06
N ALA A 169 1.08 16.23 -4.48
CA ALA A 169 1.25 17.36 -5.40
C ALA A 169 2.11 18.48 -4.81
N GLU A 170 1.89 18.85 -3.56
CA GLU A 170 2.69 19.86 -2.87
C GLU A 170 4.14 19.41 -2.69
N SER A 171 4.37 18.15 -2.35
CA SER A 171 5.70 17.58 -2.20
C SER A 171 6.44 17.55 -3.53
N PHE A 172 5.77 17.16 -4.62
CA PHE A 172 6.32 17.24 -5.97
C PHE A 172 6.69 18.69 -6.34
N ARG A 173 5.77 19.64 -6.16
CA ARG A 173 6.01 21.06 -6.43
C ARG A 173 7.24 21.57 -5.68
N ASN A 174 7.37 21.22 -4.41
CA ASN A 174 8.49 21.67 -3.56
C ASN A 174 9.85 21.07 -3.98
N GLY A 175 9.86 19.87 -4.54
CA GLY A 175 11.07 19.20 -5.04
C GLY A 175 11.43 19.53 -6.48
N TYR A 176 10.55 20.20 -7.25
CA TYR A 176 10.72 20.42 -8.67
C TYR A 176 11.47 21.74 -8.97
N ASN A 177 12.55 21.66 -9.76
CA ASN A 177 13.42 22.80 -10.08
C ASN A 177 13.08 23.50 -11.42
N GLY A 178 12.03 23.06 -12.12
CA GLY A 178 11.58 23.69 -13.37
C GLY A 178 10.42 24.65 -13.18
N GLN A 179 9.77 25.00 -14.28
CA GLN A 179 8.59 25.86 -14.24
C GLN A 179 7.31 25.04 -14.02
N VAL A 180 6.57 25.30 -12.95
CA VAL A 180 5.19 24.80 -12.79
C VAL A 180 4.27 25.76 -13.56
N VAL A 181 3.68 25.29 -14.66
CA VAL A 181 2.85 26.10 -15.57
C VAL A 181 1.37 26.08 -15.20
N ALA A 182 0.94 25.10 -14.41
CA ALA A 182 -0.39 24.98 -13.82
C ALA A 182 -0.32 24.08 -12.57
N MET A 183 -1.16 24.34 -11.59
CA MET A 183 -1.37 23.45 -10.44
C MET A 183 -2.82 23.60 -9.99
N ASP A 184 -3.64 22.61 -10.34
CA ASP A 184 -5.08 22.69 -10.17
C ASP A 184 -5.66 21.43 -9.54
N PRO A 185 -6.63 21.57 -8.60
CA PRO A 185 -7.40 20.43 -8.10
C PRO A 185 -8.32 19.90 -9.18
N ILE A 186 -8.46 18.59 -9.26
CA ILE A 186 -9.40 17.91 -10.16
C ILE A 186 -10.49 17.19 -9.35
N PRO A 187 -11.70 17.02 -9.93
CA PRO A 187 -12.75 16.24 -9.32
C PRO A 187 -12.35 14.76 -9.19
N SER A 188 -12.70 14.14 -8.05
CA SER A 188 -12.56 12.69 -7.83
C SER A 188 -13.84 11.91 -8.19
N ASP A 189 -14.93 12.59 -8.53
CA ASP A 189 -16.26 12.02 -8.81
C ASP A 189 -16.46 11.53 -10.26
N GLY A 190 -15.40 11.52 -11.07
CA GLY A 190 -15.47 11.14 -12.48
C GLY A 190 -16.00 12.23 -13.42
N SER A 191 -16.17 13.46 -12.95
CA SER A 191 -16.53 14.60 -13.79
C SER A 191 -15.52 14.82 -14.92
N SER A 192 -15.97 15.48 -15.99
CA SER A 192 -15.15 15.72 -17.18
C SER A 192 -13.91 16.57 -16.87
N LEU A 193 -12.77 16.12 -17.31
CA LEU A 193 -11.51 16.87 -17.27
C LEU A 193 -11.23 17.66 -18.57
N GLU A 194 -12.24 17.79 -19.45
CA GLU A 194 -12.12 18.54 -20.71
C GLU A 194 -11.62 19.98 -20.52
N PRO A 195 -12.14 20.79 -19.57
CA PRO A 195 -11.66 22.15 -19.37
C PRO A 195 -10.19 22.21 -18.95
N TYR A 196 -9.77 21.28 -18.09
CA TYR A 196 -8.38 21.19 -17.61
C TYR A 196 -7.43 20.87 -18.76
N VAL A 197 -7.74 19.84 -19.56
CA VAL A 197 -6.89 19.44 -20.68
C VAL A 197 -6.85 20.53 -21.75
N SER A 198 -7.98 21.21 -22.03
CA SER A 198 -8.05 22.34 -22.97
C SER A 198 -7.13 23.49 -22.50
N TYR A 199 -7.14 23.79 -21.20
CA TYR A 199 -6.26 24.79 -20.61
C TYR A 199 -4.77 24.39 -20.70
N LEU A 200 -4.46 23.10 -20.41
CA LEU A 200 -3.09 22.59 -20.50
C LEU A 200 -2.54 22.64 -21.91
N ARG A 201 -3.37 22.45 -22.94
CA ARG A 201 -2.93 22.60 -24.34
C ARG A 201 -2.40 24.01 -24.65
N VAL A 202 -3.01 25.02 -24.05
CA VAL A 202 -2.54 26.43 -24.18
C VAL A 202 -1.27 26.67 -23.37
N ARG A 203 -1.16 26.06 -22.18
CA ARG A 203 0.02 26.16 -21.32
C ARG A 203 1.22 25.42 -21.87
N ALA A 204 1.02 24.43 -22.74
CA ALA A 204 2.04 23.61 -23.37
C ALA A 204 3.10 23.06 -22.36
N PRO A 205 2.68 22.24 -21.37
CA PRO A 205 3.60 21.52 -20.51
C PRO A 205 4.35 20.45 -21.32
N ASP A 206 5.57 20.10 -20.92
CA ASP A 206 6.28 18.92 -21.43
C ASP A 206 6.02 17.67 -20.58
N LEU A 207 5.51 17.85 -19.33
CA LEU A 207 5.06 16.80 -18.45
C LEU A 207 3.76 17.24 -17.74
N VAL A 208 2.78 16.34 -17.66
CA VAL A 208 1.64 16.47 -16.73
C VAL A 208 1.80 15.43 -15.63
N PHE A 209 1.93 15.91 -14.38
CA PHE A 209 1.91 15.10 -13.20
C PHE A 209 0.50 15.09 -12.60
N VAL A 210 -0.08 13.90 -12.43
CA VAL A 210 -1.40 13.73 -11.83
C VAL A 210 -1.26 12.99 -10.51
N ALA A 211 -1.42 13.73 -9.41
CA ALA A 211 -1.44 13.19 -8.06
C ALA A 211 -2.86 12.76 -7.70
N GLY A 212 -3.17 11.49 -7.95
CA GLY A 212 -4.49 10.92 -7.75
C GLY A 212 -4.50 9.41 -8.00
N THR A 213 -5.68 8.82 -7.86
CA THR A 213 -5.92 7.39 -8.06
C THR A 213 -5.96 6.99 -9.54
N ASP A 214 -6.06 5.69 -9.79
CA ASP A 214 -6.23 5.17 -11.15
C ASP A 214 -7.53 5.65 -11.82
N ALA A 215 -8.57 5.97 -11.04
CA ALA A 215 -9.83 6.48 -11.58
C ALA A 215 -9.65 7.85 -12.23
N SER A 216 -9.03 8.80 -11.53
CA SER A 216 -8.72 10.12 -12.09
C SER A 216 -7.68 10.04 -13.20
N GLY A 217 -6.69 9.15 -13.05
CA GLY A 217 -5.69 8.87 -14.08
C GLY A 217 -6.33 8.40 -15.40
N LYS A 218 -7.26 7.45 -15.36
CA LYS A 218 -8.02 6.99 -16.53
C LYS A 218 -8.79 8.12 -17.19
N THR A 219 -9.49 8.92 -16.38
CA THR A 219 -10.27 10.06 -16.88
C THR A 219 -9.37 11.08 -17.56
N PHE A 220 -8.24 11.42 -16.93
CA PHE A 220 -7.24 12.34 -17.49
C PHE A 220 -6.65 11.80 -18.80
N LEU A 221 -6.16 10.58 -18.82
CA LEU A 221 -5.48 10.00 -19.98
C LEU A 221 -6.41 9.85 -21.20
N ARG A 222 -7.68 9.49 -20.98
CA ARG A 222 -8.68 9.48 -22.07
C ARG A 222 -8.87 10.85 -22.68
N GLU A 223 -9.00 11.85 -21.83
CA GLU A 223 -9.23 13.22 -22.27
C GLU A 223 -7.98 13.83 -22.93
N ALA A 224 -6.80 13.59 -22.37
CA ALA A 224 -5.51 14.02 -22.93
C ALA A 224 -5.29 13.47 -24.35
N ARG A 225 -5.66 12.20 -24.56
CA ARG A 225 -5.61 11.58 -25.91
C ARG A 225 -6.66 12.15 -26.83
N ARG A 226 -7.90 12.32 -26.37
CA ARG A 226 -8.99 12.88 -27.18
C ARG A 226 -8.62 14.25 -27.71
N GLN A 227 -7.94 15.07 -26.91
CA GLN A 227 -7.53 16.41 -27.28
C GLN A 227 -6.12 16.49 -27.90
N ALA A 228 -5.44 15.36 -28.09
CA ALA A 228 -4.07 15.27 -28.58
C ALA A 228 -3.11 16.17 -27.78
N LEU A 229 -3.17 16.13 -26.46
CA LEU A 229 -2.25 16.84 -25.58
C LEU A 229 -0.84 16.26 -25.74
N ASN A 230 0.09 17.08 -26.26
CA ASN A 230 1.47 16.67 -26.49
C ASN A 230 2.32 16.90 -25.24
N ALA A 231 2.33 15.94 -24.32
CA ALA A 231 3.12 15.95 -23.10
C ALA A 231 3.45 14.51 -22.69
N ALA A 232 4.46 14.33 -21.85
CA ALA A 232 4.62 13.10 -21.07
C ALA A 232 3.63 13.09 -19.91
N TYR A 233 3.29 11.91 -19.42
CA TYR A 233 2.36 11.74 -18.30
C TYR A 233 3.03 11.00 -17.16
N MET A 234 2.74 11.43 -15.92
CA MET A 234 3.29 10.83 -14.71
C MET A 234 2.24 10.78 -13.61
N GLY A 235 2.20 9.69 -12.87
CA GLY A 235 1.40 9.54 -11.65
C GLY A 235 2.21 8.96 -10.50
N GLY A 236 1.64 9.02 -9.28
CA GLY A 236 2.17 8.37 -8.09
C GLY A 236 1.79 6.89 -8.01
N ASP A 237 1.90 6.34 -6.81
CA ASP A 237 1.55 4.94 -6.50
C ASP A 237 0.07 4.62 -6.75
N GLY A 238 -0.82 5.61 -6.63
CA GLY A 238 -2.23 5.49 -7.01
C GLY A 238 -2.46 5.12 -8.48
N TRP A 239 -1.44 5.29 -9.34
CA TRP A 239 -1.51 4.91 -10.75
C TRP A 239 -1.00 3.48 -11.04
N THR A 240 -0.52 2.74 -10.05
CA THR A 240 0.00 1.38 -10.30
C THR A 240 -1.02 0.43 -10.95
N PRO A 241 -2.34 0.48 -10.64
CA PRO A 241 -3.32 -0.35 -11.34
C PRO A 241 -3.51 0.01 -12.81
N LEU A 242 -3.11 1.22 -13.25
CA LEU A 242 -3.21 1.63 -14.66
C LEU A 242 -2.32 0.82 -15.59
N ALA A 243 -1.29 0.15 -15.07
CA ALA A 243 -0.42 -0.70 -15.89
C ALA A 243 -1.21 -1.77 -16.67
N LEU A 244 -2.32 -2.24 -16.10
CA LEU A 244 -3.19 -3.25 -16.74
C LEU A 244 -4.01 -2.69 -17.91
N ASP A 245 -4.19 -1.35 -18.00
CA ASP A 245 -4.86 -0.69 -19.13
C ASP A 245 -3.83 -0.23 -20.18
N THR A 246 -3.24 -1.19 -20.88
CA THR A 246 -2.17 -0.93 -21.87
C THR A 246 -2.58 0.04 -22.96
N ALA A 247 -3.84 0.00 -23.38
CA ALA A 247 -4.35 0.90 -24.42
C ALA A 247 -4.34 2.35 -23.95
N LEU A 248 -4.44 2.60 -22.66
CA LEU A 248 -4.57 3.93 -22.10
C LEU A 248 -3.28 4.47 -21.47
N ALA A 249 -2.56 3.63 -20.72
CA ALA A 249 -1.45 4.07 -19.90
C ALA A 249 -0.06 3.85 -20.52
N GLU A 250 0.01 3.22 -21.73
CA GLU A 250 1.30 2.93 -22.39
C GLU A 250 2.21 4.17 -22.44
N GLY A 251 3.43 4.03 -21.93
CA GLY A 251 4.42 5.08 -21.91
C GLY A 251 4.35 6.05 -20.72
N ALA A 252 3.30 5.98 -19.88
CA ALA A 252 3.20 6.81 -18.69
C ALA A 252 4.25 6.42 -17.64
N PHE A 253 4.79 7.40 -16.92
CA PHE A 253 5.65 7.17 -15.76
C PHE A 253 4.83 6.97 -14.50
N VAL A 254 5.27 6.05 -13.64
CA VAL A 254 4.60 5.78 -12.36
C VAL A 254 5.65 5.66 -11.26
N GLY A 255 5.48 6.43 -10.19
CA GLY A 255 6.24 6.25 -8.96
C GLY A 255 5.64 5.10 -8.15
N ALA A 256 6.31 3.94 -8.12
CA ALA A 256 5.79 2.73 -7.50
C ALA A 256 6.57 2.36 -6.23
N PRO A 257 5.92 1.93 -5.14
CA PRO A 257 6.61 1.49 -3.92
C PRO A 257 7.23 0.08 -4.04
N PHE A 258 6.94 -0.64 -5.13
CA PHE A 258 7.43 -1.99 -5.40
C PHE A 258 7.51 -2.23 -6.91
N SER A 259 8.45 -3.08 -7.31
CA SER A 259 8.55 -3.60 -8.68
C SER A 259 8.66 -5.12 -8.67
N ALA A 260 7.92 -5.79 -9.55
CA ALA A 260 8.05 -7.23 -9.76
C ALA A 260 9.43 -7.64 -10.34
N GLU A 261 10.22 -6.67 -10.82
CA GLU A 261 11.62 -6.86 -11.24
C GLU A 261 12.63 -6.83 -10.09
N ASP A 262 12.21 -6.61 -8.84
CA ASP A 262 13.11 -6.59 -7.67
C ASP A 262 13.86 -7.93 -7.57
N PRO A 263 15.21 -7.95 -7.64
CA PRO A 263 15.97 -9.20 -7.70
C PRO A 263 16.10 -9.90 -6.34
N ARG A 264 15.67 -9.30 -5.24
CA ARG A 264 15.78 -9.89 -3.91
C ARG A 264 14.97 -11.18 -3.81
N GLY A 265 15.52 -12.17 -3.11
CA GLY A 265 14.92 -13.49 -3.01
C GLY A 265 13.52 -13.49 -2.41
N GLU A 266 13.28 -12.64 -1.40
CA GLU A 266 11.98 -12.43 -0.75
C GLU A 266 10.95 -11.89 -1.75
N ALA A 267 11.32 -10.84 -2.49
CA ALA A 267 10.47 -10.23 -3.50
C ALA A 267 10.11 -11.24 -4.60
N GLN A 268 11.09 -12.00 -5.10
CA GLN A 268 10.85 -12.99 -6.16
C GLN A 268 10.02 -14.19 -5.69
N ARG A 269 10.12 -14.60 -4.41
CA ARG A 269 9.20 -15.62 -3.86
C ARG A 269 7.77 -15.13 -3.83
N PHE A 270 7.55 -13.92 -3.33
CA PHE A 270 6.24 -13.27 -3.32
C PHE A 270 5.65 -13.13 -4.73
N VAL A 271 6.44 -12.61 -5.69
CA VAL A 271 5.99 -12.45 -7.10
C VAL A 271 5.52 -13.79 -7.68
N ARG A 272 6.29 -14.87 -7.48
CA ARG A 272 5.87 -16.20 -7.95
C ARG A 272 4.59 -16.67 -7.28
N ALA A 273 4.51 -16.61 -5.94
CA ALA A 273 3.33 -17.06 -5.20
C ALA A 273 2.06 -16.26 -5.59
N TYR A 274 2.23 -14.96 -5.82
CA TYR A 274 1.14 -14.09 -6.28
C TYR A 274 0.67 -14.46 -7.69
N ARG A 275 1.61 -14.61 -8.64
CA ARG A 275 1.31 -15.04 -10.02
C ARG A 275 0.62 -16.40 -10.08
N ASP A 276 1.10 -17.36 -9.29
CA ASP A 276 0.52 -18.71 -9.22
C ASP A 276 -0.92 -18.68 -8.72
N ARG A 277 -1.26 -17.75 -7.84
CA ARG A 277 -2.60 -17.65 -7.23
C ARG A 277 -3.57 -16.77 -8.03
N TYR A 278 -3.09 -15.64 -8.56
CA TYR A 278 -3.95 -14.61 -9.15
C TYR A 278 -3.78 -14.45 -10.66
N HIS A 279 -2.77 -15.08 -11.26
CA HIS A 279 -2.47 -15.04 -12.72
C HIS A 279 -2.20 -13.63 -13.25
N GLU A 280 -1.73 -12.74 -12.38
CA GLU A 280 -1.33 -11.37 -12.70
C GLU A 280 -0.07 -10.98 -11.92
N ASP A 281 0.60 -9.91 -12.31
CA ASP A 281 1.75 -9.39 -11.58
C ASP A 281 1.29 -8.63 -10.32
N PRO A 282 1.98 -8.82 -9.16
CA PRO A 282 1.72 -7.99 -8.00
C PRO A 282 2.23 -6.57 -8.25
N ASP A 283 1.48 -5.60 -7.76
CA ASP A 283 1.89 -4.22 -7.66
C ASP A 283 2.30 -3.81 -6.23
N GLY A 284 2.56 -2.52 -6.03
CA GLY A 284 2.89 -1.98 -4.71
C GLY A 284 1.77 -2.16 -3.68
N ASN A 285 0.51 -2.11 -4.12
CA ASN A 285 -0.64 -2.31 -3.22
C ASN A 285 -0.64 -3.71 -2.61
N ALA A 286 -0.46 -4.73 -3.43
CA ALA A 286 -0.39 -6.11 -2.99
C ALA A 286 0.85 -6.37 -2.13
N ALA A 287 2.02 -5.86 -2.53
CA ALA A 287 3.27 -6.09 -1.83
C ALA A 287 3.30 -5.45 -0.42
N LEU A 288 2.84 -4.22 -0.29
CA LEU A 288 2.76 -3.51 1.01
C LEU A 288 1.74 -4.15 1.95
N ALA A 289 0.61 -4.58 1.43
CA ALA A 289 -0.43 -5.24 2.22
C ALA A 289 0.01 -6.64 2.69
N TYR A 290 0.73 -7.37 1.84
CA TYR A 290 1.40 -8.61 2.22
C TYR A 290 2.40 -8.37 3.36
N ASP A 291 3.29 -7.38 3.21
CA ASP A 291 4.27 -7.01 4.24
C ASP A 291 3.62 -6.62 5.56
N ALA A 292 2.59 -5.78 5.55
CA ALA A 292 1.88 -5.37 6.76
C ALA A 292 1.28 -6.57 7.50
N THR A 293 0.71 -7.54 6.76
CA THR A 293 0.11 -8.74 7.32
C THR A 293 1.17 -9.69 7.90
N MET A 294 2.28 -9.89 7.18
CA MET A 294 3.40 -10.71 7.64
C MET A 294 4.08 -10.09 8.87
N LEU A 295 4.21 -8.77 8.90
CA LEU A 295 4.76 -8.02 10.03
C LEU A 295 3.92 -8.20 11.29
N LEU A 296 2.59 -8.07 11.20
CA LEU A 296 1.70 -8.33 12.34
C LEU A 296 1.77 -9.78 12.80
N ALA A 297 1.86 -10.73 11.88
CA ALA A 297 2.05 -12.14 12.25
C ALA A 297 3.37 -12.34 13.01
N SER A 298 4.46 -11.71 12.56
CA SER A 298 5.75 -11.72 13.27
C SER A 298 5.64 -11.08 14.65
N ALA A 299 4.99 -9.94 14.79
CA ALA A 299 4.77 -9.30 16.09
C ALA A 299 4.02 -10.25 17.06
N ILE A 300 2.92 -10.86 16.59
CA ILE A 300 2.14 -11.80 17.40
C ILE A 300 2.96 -13.04 17.76
N GLU A 301 3.81 -13.53 16.86
CA GLU A 301 4.69 -14.67 17.13
C GLU A 301 5.69 -14.34 18.26
N HIS A 302 6.28 -13.15 18.27
CA HIS A 302 7.28 -12.74 19.26
C HIS A 302 6.65 -12.41 20.62
N VAL A 303 5.63 -11.55 20.66
CA VAL A 303 5.11 -10.99 21.91
C VAL A 303 3.72 -11.49 22.30
N GLY A 304 3.11 -12.39 21.50
CA GLY A 304 1.75 -12.89 21.74
C GLY A 304 0.66 -11.89 21.33
N PRO A 305 -0.63 -12.28 21.53
CA PRO A 305 -1.78 -11.49 21.08
C PRO A 305 -2.17 -10.36 22.04
N SER A 306 -1.20 -9.64 22.59
CA SER A 306 -1.40 -8.47 23.46
C SER A 306 -1.31 -7.19 22.64
N ARG A 307 -2.36 -6.36 22.67
CA ARG A 307 -2.42 -5.09 21.92
C ARG A 307 -1.26 -4.16 22.24
N SER A 308 -0.95 -3.95 23.52
CA SER A 308 0.15 -3.09 23.96
C SER A 308 1.51 -3.67 23.56
N ALA A 309 1.72 -4.97 23.80
CA ALA A 309 2.98 -5.60 23.45
C ALA A 309 3.24 -5.59 21.92
N ILE A 310 2.19 -5.77 21.10
CA ILE A 310 2.30 -5.65 19.63
C ILE A 310 2.70 -4.23 19.25
N ARG A 311 2.06 -3.20 19.82
CA ARG A 311 2.40 -1.81 19.57
C ARG A 311 3.85 -1.49 19.95
N GLU A 312 4.27 -1.92 21.13
CA GLU A 312 5.64 -1.72 21.64
C GLU A 312 6.65 -2.40 20.72
N TRP A 313 6.42 -3.66 20.36
CA TRP A 313 7.31 -4.39 19.44
C TRP A 313 7.45 -3.69 18.08
N LEU A 314 6.35 -3.17 17.50
CA LEU A 314 6.40 -2.41 16.26
C LEU A 314 7.23 -1.13 16.40
N ALA A 315 7.05 -0.41 17.50
CA ALA A 315 7.80 0.83 17.75
C ALA A 315 9.30 0.58 17.98
N ASP A 316 9.66 -0.58 18.53
CA ASP A 316 11.04 -0.94 18.84
C ASP A 316 11.83 -1.49 17.65
N LEU A 317 11.21 -1.75 16.51
CA LEU A 317 11.90 -2.28 15.32
C LEU A 317 13.06 -1.40 14.82
N ALA A 318 13.03 -0.10 15.07
CA ALA A 318 14.13 0.80 14.72
C ALA A 318 15.37 0.64 15.61
N PHE A 319 15.20 0.08 16.80
CA PHE A 319 16.24 -0.11 17.81
C PHE A 319 16.68 -1.58 17.98
N SER A 320 15.99 -2.48 17.29
CA SER A 320 16.24 -3.90 17.27
C SER A 320 16.62 -4.38 15.86
N GLU A 321 16.13 -5.53 15.43
CA GLU A 321 16.33 -6.04 14.08
C GLU A 321 15.13 -5.65 13.19
N PRO A 322 15.34 -4.87 12.12
CA PRO A 322 14.29 -4.54 11.17
C PRO A 322 13.65 -5.79 10.56
N HIS A 323 12.34 -5.80 10.37
CA HIS A 323 11.65 -6.91 9.72
C HIS A 323 11.96 -6.95 8.22
N ALA A 324 12.34 -8.13 7.71
CA ALA A 324 12.60 -8.33 6.29
C ALA A 324 11.28 -8.53 5.52
N GLY A 325 10.85 -7.51 4.81
CA GLY A 325 9.67 -7.55 3.94
C GLY A 325 10.01 -7.74 2.46
N VAL A 326 9.02 -8.06 1.66
CA VAL A 326 9.14 -8.18 0.20
C VAL A 326 9.38 -6.82 -0.46
N THR A 327 8.95 -5.74 0.17
CA THR A 327 9.22 -4.36 -0.26
C THR A 327 10.51 -3.77 0.36
N GLY A 328 11.27 -4.53 1.16
CA GLY A 328 12.51 -4.13 1.84
C GLY A 328 12.42 -4.25 3.35
N LEU A 329 13.44 -3.74 4.05
CA LEU A 329 13.46 -3.74 5.50
C LEU A 329 12.38 -2.82 6.07
N ILE A 330 11.71 -3.24 7.13
CA ILE A 330 10.65 -2.50 7.82
C ILE A 330 11.09 -2.20 9.24
N ALA A 331 11.19 -0.92 9.54
CA ALA A 331 11.32 -0.37 10.87
C ALA A 331 10.61 0.99 10.88
N PHE A 332 10.22 1.48 12.05
CA PHE A 332 9.42 2.69 12.13
C PHE A 332 10.12 3.80 12.90
N ARG A 333 9.96 5.04 12.45
CA ARG A 333 10.26 6.24 13.23
C ARG A 333 9.25 6.37 14.38
N PRO A 334 9.55 7.18 15.42
CA PRO A 334 8.56 7.50 16.45
C PRO A 334 7.25 8.09 15.91
N SER A 335 7.28 8.66 14.70
CA SER A 335 6.08 9.15 13.97
C SER A 335 5.21 8.06 13.35
N GLY A 336 5.59 6.78 13.44
CA GLY A 336 4.91 5.68 12.77
C GLY A 336 5.30 5.49 11.29
N ASP A 337 6.17 6.35 10.76
CA ASP A 337 6.64 6.28 9.38
C ASP A 337 7.71 5.20 9.20
N VAL A 338 7.64 4.45 8.09
CA VAL A 338 8.68 3.48 7.74
C VAL A 338 10.02 4.19 7.43
N ILE A 339 11.12 3.54 7.82
CA ILE A 339 12.50 4.05 7.62
C ILE A 339 13.10 3.48 6.34
N GLY A 340 13.91 4.31 5.65
CA GLY A 340 14.89 3.83 4.65
C GLY A 340 14.30 3.31 3.35
N ARG A 341 13.08 3.68 3.02
CA ARG A 341 12.42 3.31 1.77
C ARG A 341 12.23 4.51 0.86
N GLY A 342 12.09 4.24 -0.43
CA GLY A 342 11.77 5.20 -1.46
C GLY A 342 10.88 4.54 -2.51
N ILE A 343 10.49 5.32 -3.49
CA ILE A 343 9.78 4.82 -4.67
C ILE A 343 10.76 4.38 -5.74
N VAL A 344 10.31 3.49 -6.59
CA VAL A 344 10.97 3.10 -7.84
C VAL A 344 10.24 3.81 -8.98
N MET A 345 10.95 4.59 -9.77
CA MET A 345 10.36 5.15 -10.98
C MET A 345 10.23 4.08 -12.05
N THR A 346 9.03 3.89 -12.51
CA THR A 346 8.68 2.88 -13.53
C THR A 346 8.02 3.55 -14.73
N ARG A 347 7.89 2.78 -15.80
CA ARG A 347 7.15 3.15 -17.00
C ARG A 347 6.21 2.03 -17.38
N VAL A 348 5.00 2.37 -17.76
CA VAL A 348 4.03 1.37 -18.26
C VAL A 348 4.50 0.91 -19.63
N ARG A 349 4.71 -0.40 -19.79
CA ARG A 349 5.09 -1.05 -21.03
C ARG A 349 4.42 -2.43 -21.14
N GLY A 350 3.58 -2.61 -22.14
CA GLY A 350 2.96 -3.90 -22.43
C GLY A 350 2.18 -4.50 -21.25
N GLY A 351 1.55 -3.69 -20.42
CA GLY A 351 0.77 -4.15 -19.27
C GLY A 351 1.53 -4.32 -17.96
N SER A 352 2.80 -3.94 -17.93
CA SER A 352 3.66 -4.07 -16.75
C SER A 352 4.33 -2.75 -16.39
N LEU A 353 4.69 -2.61 -15.12
CA LEU A 353 5.52 -1.53 -14.61
C LEU A 353 7.00 -1.91 -14.73
N VAL A 354 7.66 -1.40 -15.77
CA VAL A 354 9.08 -1.66 -16.05
C VAL A 354 9.94 -0.58 -15.40
N VAL A 355 10.97 -0.96 -14.68
CA VAL A 355 11.86 -0.02 -13.98
C VAL A 355 12.58 0.88 -14.99
N GLU A 356 12.46 2.18 -14.82
CA GLU A 356 13.20 3.18 -15.59
C GLU A 356 14.65 3.30 -15.06
N ARG A 357 15.55 2.56 -15.71
CA ARG A 357 16.98 2.62 -15.41
C ARG A 357 17.60 3.81 -16.18
N GLY A 358 18.22 4.72 -15.44
CA GLY A 358 19.07 5.75 -16.03
C GLY A 358 18.40 7.10 -16.27
N GLY A 359 18.72 8.01 -15.39
CA GLY A 359 18.41 9.42 -15.43
C GLY A 359 18.99 10.18 -14.26
N ALA A 360 20.22 9.83 -13.85
CA ALA A 360 21.17 10.66 -13.10
C ALA A 360 22.43 9.81 -12.90
N GLY A 361 23.59 10.37 -13.23
CA GLY A 361 24.86 9.69 -13.31
C GLY A 361 25.16 8.75 -12.14
N SER A 362 25.69 7.60 -12.54
CA SER A 362 26.50 6.70 -11.71
C SER A 362 27.63 7.45 -11.03
#